data_0453041ce21ff644eda3684c054ed937
#
_entry.id   0453041ce21ff644eda3684c054ed937
#
_cell.length_a   1.000
_cell.length_b   1.000
_cell.length_c   1.000
_cell.angle_alpha   90.00
_cell.angle_beta   90.00
_cell.angle_gamma   90.00
#
_symmetry.space_group_name_H-M   'P 1'
#
loop_
_entity.id
_entity.type
_entity.pdbx_description
1 polymer ?
#
loop_
_entity_poly.entity_id
_entity_poly.type
_entity_poly.pdbx_seq_one_letter_code
_entity_poly.pdbx_strand_id
1 'polypeptide(L)'
;MSELGYACINMHLSGLPKSRRVTTNRSMIKRTFKERGLSYASELALANCRDLLTVLKWNHEHGIHFFRLSSDLFPWASEYNLSDLPDFDDICLALQEAGDFAHDNGHRITTHPGPFNVLGSPKQQVVDNTIKELNTHAEVFDMLGLPATPYAKINIHVGGTYGGDFAGTAERWCSNFHKLSDGAQARLTVENDDKASMWSTQHLYDYIHKSIGIPIVHDVHHHKFCTGGLTDKEAMTLAVSTWGDVKPVIHYSQDRSVEHDDPKIRAQAHSDSYWTPVDTHGLDVDVMLECKHKEIGLFKMRELLTENTEHKVA
;
A
#
# COMPACT_ATOMS: atom_id res chain seq x y z
N MET A 1 -20.17 -0.71 6.14
CA MET A 1 -19.64 0.68 6.21
C MET A 1 -18.25 0.65 5.60
N SER A 2 -17.87 1.71 4.90
CA SER A 2 -16.50 1.85 4.34
C SER A 2 -15.50 2.12 5.46
N GLU A 3 -14.40 1.35 5.49
CA GLU A 3 -13.32 1.57 6.43
C GLU A 3 -12.35 2.63 5.89
N LEU A 4 -11.88 3.51 6.79
CA LEU A 4 -10.80 4.43 6.50
C LEU A 4 -9.50 3.86 7.06
N GLY A 5 -8.49 3.77 6.22
CA GLY A 5 -7.15 3.32 6.60
C GLY A 5 -6.10 4.43 6.44
N TYR A 6 -4.95 4.24 7.07
CA TYR A 6 -3.77 5.10 6.90
C TYR A 6 -2.50 4.25 6.68
N ALA A 7 -1.40 4.90 6.26
CA ALA A 7 -0.25 4.21 5.73
C ALA A 7 1.00 4.28 6.62
N CYS A 8 1.57 3.12 6.91
CA CYS A 8 2.95 2.84 7.32
C CYS A 8 3.34 3.30 8.73
N ILE A 9 3.07 4.54 9.12
CA ILE A 9 3.57 5.13 10.37
C ILE A 9 2.39 5.67 11.16
N ASN A 10 2.29 5.29 12.43
CA ASN A 10 1.42 5.97 13.39
C ASN A 10 2.21 7.15 13.99
N MET A 11 1.81 8.37 13.72
CA MET A 11 2.54 9.56 14.13
C MET A 11 2.51 9.78 15.64
N HIS A 12 1.41 9.46 16.29
CA HIS A 12 1.31 9.54 17.75
C HIS A 12 2.33 8.61 18.42
N LEU A 13 2.36 7.36 18.03
CA LEU A 13 3.27 6.35 18.60
C LEU A 13 4.73 6.58 18.22
N SER A 14 5.00 6.95 16.96
CA SER A 14 6.36 7.24 16.49
C SER A 14 6.92 8.56 17.02
N GLY A 15 6.06 9.48 17.42
CA GLY A 15 6.42 10.77 18.03
C GLY A 15 6.79 10.67 19.51
N LEU A 16 6.59 9.53 20.16
CA LEU A 16 6.97 9.32 21.55
C LEU A 16 8.49 9.45 21.78
N PRO A 17 8.95 9.77 23.00
CA PRO A 17 10.37 9.76 23.35
C PRO A 17 11.06 8.46 22.93
N LYS A 18 12.33 8.53 22.54
CA LYS A 18 13.09 7.40 21.96
C LYS A 18 12.93 6.07 22.70
N SER A 19 12.86 6.08 24.03
CA SER A 19 12.69 4.89 24.88
C SER A 19 11.30 4.25 24.82
N ARG A 20 10.30 4.96 24.30
CA ARG A 20 8.90 4.49 24.17
C ARG A 20 8.40 4.53 22.73
N ARG A 21 9.26 4.90 21.79
CA ARG A 21 8.89 5.04 20.38
C ARG A 21 8.50 3.70 19.78
N VAL A 22 7.33 3.65 19.15
CA VAL A 22 6.80 2.50 18.43
C VAL A 22 6.75 2.83 16.94
N THR A 23 7.34 1.96 16.11
CA THR A 23 7.31 2.11 14.65
C THR A 23 7.64 0.79 13.96
N THR A 24 7.05 0.57 12.79
CA THR A 24 7.24 -0.65 11.98
C THR A 24 8.22 -0.47 10.82
N ASN A 25 8.99 0.61 10.80
CA ASN A 25 9.87 0.97 9.69
C ASN A 25 11.29 1.37 10.14
N ARG A 26 11.78 0.81 11.26
CA ARG A 26 13.19 0.97 11.60
C ARG A 26 14.04 0.41 10.49
N SER A 27 15.04 1.16 10.07
CA SER A 27 15.92 0.78 8.99
C SER A 27 17.36 1.25 9.25
N MET A 28 18.25 0.95 8.33
CA MET A 28 19.65 1.36 8.36
C MET A 28 20.13 1.71 6.96
N ILE A 29 21.19 2.49 6.86
CA ILE A 29 21.86 2.77 5.58
C ILE A 29 22.71 1.57 5.13
N LYS A 30 22.97 1.46 3.82
CA LYS A 30 23.74 0.32 3.25
C LYS A 30 25.11 0.10 3.87
N ARG A 31 25.80 1.18 4.27
CA ARG A 31 27.08 1.07 4.97
C ARG A 31 26.94 0.31 6.29
N THR A 32 25.95 0.68 7.09
CA THR A 32 25.68 0.01 8.39
C THR A 32 25.30 -1.45 8.19
N PHE A 33 24.50 -1.78 7.16
CA PHE A 33 24.19 -3.17 6.83
C PHE A 33 25.45 -3.96 6.49
N LYS A 34 26.37 -3.39 5.67
CA LYS A 34 27.65 -4.05 5.35
C LYS A 34 28.56 -4.26 6.56
N GLU A 35 28.54 -3.31 7.51
CA GLU A 35 29.38 -3.37 8.73
C GLU A 35 28.81 -4.30 9.80
N ARG A 36 27.49 -4.32 9.98
CA ARG A 36 26.81 -5.04 11.08
C ARG A 36 26.11 -6.34 10.65
N GLY A 37 25.87 -6.51 9.35
CA GLY A 37 25.33 -7.72 8.74
C GLY A 37 23.89 -8.08 9.15
N LEU A 38 23.58 -9.37 9.00
CA LEU A 38 22.24 -9.92 9.23
C LEU A 38 21.78 -9.80 10.68
N SER A 39 22.69 -9.89 11.67
CA SER A 39 22.32 -9.78 13.08
C SER A 39 21.64 -8.47 13.39
N TYR A 40 22.12 -7.36 12.84
CA TYR A 40 21.48 -6.06 13.06
C TYR A 40 20.21 -5.87 12.24
N ALA A 41 20.16 -6.45 11.04
CA ALA A 41 18.92 -6.47 10.25
C ALA A 41 17.82 -7.24 11.01
N SER A 42 18.18 -8.37 11.62
CA SER A 42 17.30 -9.21 12.44
C SER A 42 16.77 -8.48 13.67
N GLU A 43 17.66 -7.81 14.44
CA GLU A 43 17.26 -6.99 15.60
C GLU A 43 16.21 -5.92 15.21
N LEU A 44 16.41 -5.22 14.08
CA LEU A 44 15.51 -4.19 13.63
C LEU A 44 14.19 -4.79 13.12
N ALA A 45 14.24 -5.88 12.37
CA ALA A 45 13.06 -6.59 11.87
C ALA A 45 12.20 -7.10 13.04
N LEU A 46 12.80 -7.76 14.02
CA LEU A 46 12.10 -8.23 15.21
C LEU A 46 11.45 -7.10 16.00
N ALA A 47 12.16 -5.97 16.17
CA ALA A 47 11.60 -4.79 16.82
C ALA A 47 10.41 -4.21 16.03
N ASN A 48 10.49 -4.17 14.69
CA ASN A 48 9.40 -3.72 13.83
C ASN A 48 8.18 -4.66 13.93
N CYS A 49 8.39 -5.98 13.92
CA CYS A 49 7.33 -6.98 14.04
C CYS A 49 6.62 -6.92 15.40
N ARG A 50 7.36 -6.78 16.50
CA ARG A 50 6.78 -6.60 17.84
C ARG A 50 5.96 -5.31 17.94
N ASP A 51 6.45 -4.23 17.36
CA ASP A 51 5.75 -2.96 17.37
C ASP A 51 4.47 -2.96 16.52
N LEU A 52 4.36 -3.85 15.52
CA LEU A 52 3.14 -3.99 14.71
C LEU A 52 1.92 -4.30 15.59
N LEU A 53 2.03 -5.25 16.52
CA LEU A 53 0.94 -5.55 17.46
C LEU A 53 0.54 -4.33 18.28
N THR A 54 1.52 -3.52 18.73
CA THR A 54 1.24 -2.28 19.47
C THR A 54 0.50 -1.26 18.61
N VAL A 55 0.87 -1.12 17.33
CA VAL A 55 0.16 -0.24 16.38
C VAL A 55 -1.27 -0.74 16.15
N LEU A 56 -1.48 -2.03 15.96
CA LEU A 56 -2.81 -2.61 15.74
C LEU A 56 -3.72 -2.45 16.96
N LYS A 57 -3.20 -2.64 18.18
CA LYS A 57 -3.95 -2.40 19.42
C LYS A 57 -4.37 -0.93 19.55
N TRP A 58 -3.44 -0.01 19.32
CA TRP A 58 -3.74 1.42 19.33
C TRP A 58 -4.80 1.76 18.27
N ASN A 59 -4.67 1.23 17.07
CA ASN A 59 -5.65 1.42 16.00
C ASN A 59 -7.04 0.93 16.41
N HIS A 60 -7.11 -0.27 16.98
CA HIS A 60 -8.38 -0.85 17.48
C HIS A 60 -9.04 0.05 18.52
N GLU A 61 -8.29 0.52 19.54
CA GLU A 61 -8.75 1.43 20.59
C GLU A 61 -9.30 2.76 20.01
N HIS A 62 -8.86 3.16 18.80
CA HIS A 62 -9.31 4.37 18.11
C HIS A 62 -10.29 4.10 16.95
N GLY A 63 -10.82 2.87 16.87
CA GLY A 63 -11.79 2.45 15.86
C GLY A 63 -11.22 2.45 14.44
N ILE A 64 -9.92 2.21 14.27
CA ILE A 64 -9.26 2.10 12.97
C ILE A 64 -8.98 0.63 12.70
N HIS A 65 -9.67 0.05 11.71
CA HIS A 65 -9.54 -1.37 11.37
C HIS A 65 -8.93 -1.60 9.99
N PHE A 66 -8.40 -0.57 9.35
CA PHE A 66 -7.70 -0.66 8.09
C PHE A 66 -6.31 0.01 8.19
N PHE A 67 -5.25 -0.77 7.94
CA PHE A 67 -3.87 -0.29 8.05
C PHE A 67 -3.02 -0.80 6.89
N ARG A 68 -2.21 0.09 6.30
CA ARG A 68 -1.17 -0.28 5.32
C ARG A 68 0.16 -0.43 6.02
N LEU A 69 0.63 -1.68 6.10
CA LEU A 69 1.93 -2.02 6.67
C LEU A 69 3.06 -1.41 5.83
N SER A 70 4.11 -0.95 6.48
CA SER A 70 5.32 -0.47 5.81
C SER A 70 5.99 -1.57 4.99
N SER A 71 6.39 -1.26 3.77
CA SER A 71 7.25 -2.13 2.96
C SER A 71 8.65 -2.32 3.56
N ASP A 72 9.06 -1.44 4.49
CA ASP A 72 10.36 -1.48 5.18
C ASP A 72 10.32 -2.27 6.50
N LEU A 73 9.32 -3.15 6.70
CA LEU A 73 9.22 -3.98 7.91
C LEU A 73 10.50 -4.79 8.13
N PHE A 74 11.09 -5.28 7.04
CA PHE A 74 12.34 -6.02 6.99
C PHE A 74 13.43 -5.19 6.28
N PRO A 75 14.34 -4.54 7.01
CA PRO A 75 15.38 -3.71 6.41
C PRO A 75 16.30 -4.53 5.47
N TRP A 76 16.46 -4.06 4.23
CA TRP A 76 17.32 -4.73 3.23
C TRP A 76 16.88 -6.17 2.86
N ALA A 77 15.58 -6.48 2.89
CA ALA A 77 15.05 -7.81 2.58
C ALA A 77 15.48 -8.35 1.20
N SER A 78 15.86 -7.50 0.25
CA SER A 78 16.41 -7.91 -1.03
C SER A 78 17.75 -8.65 -0.93
N GLU A 79 18.50 -8.46 0.15
CA GLU A 79 19.87 -8.98 0.32
C GLU A 79 19.93 -10.36 1.03
N TYR A 80 18.80 -10.89 1.54
CA TYR A 80 18.74 -12.16 2.30
C TYR A 80 17.39 -12.85 2.12
N ASN A 81 17.22 -14.07 2.62
CA ASN A 81 15.91 -14.69 2.82
C ASN A 81 15.49 -14.49 4.27
N LEU A 82 14.19 -14.40 4.55
CA LEU A 82 13.72 -14.15 5.93
C LEU A 82 14.18 -15.22 6.90
N SER A 83 14.24 -16.47 6.45
CA SER A 83 14.75 -17.62 7.24
C SER A 83 16.24 -17.54 7.58
N ASP A 84 17.02 -16.66 6.95
CA ASP A 84 18.44 -16.48 7.25
C ASP A 84 18.67 -15.58 8.48
N LEU A 85 17.61 -14.90 8.96
CA LEU A 85 17.70 -13.99 10.10
C LEU A 85 17.89 -14.75 11.42
N PRO A 86 18.87 -14.37 12.27
CA PRO A 86 19.11 -15.03 13.56
C PRO A 86 17.89 -15.11 14.49
N ASP A 87 17.01 -14.10 14.47
CA ASP A 87 15.80 -14.04 15.32
C ASP A 87 14.54 -14.53 14.55
N PHE A 88 14.68 -15.36 13.52
CA PHE A 88 13.56 -15.74 12.63
C PHE A 88 12.39 -16.37 13.40
N ASP A 89 12.64 -17.27 14.35
CA ASP A 89 11.59 -17.91 15.14
C ASP A 89 10.81 -16.88 16.00
N ASP A 90 11.51 -15.95 16.62
CA ASP A 90 10.90 -14.85 17.39
C ASP A 90 10.10 -13.88 16.48
N ILE A 91 10.59 -13.64 15.26
CA ILE A 91 9.88 -12.84 14.24
C ILE A 91 8.59 -13.53 13.83
N CYS A 92 8.62 -14.84 13.57
CA CYS A 92 7.43 -15.62 13.24
C CYS A 92 6.38 -15.52 14.36
N LEU A 93 6.79 -15.68 15.62
CA LEU A 93 5.89 -15.55 16.77
C LEU A 93 5.29 -14.14 16.88
N ALA A 94 6.10 -13.10 16.72
CA ALA A 94 5.62 -11.71 16.79
C ALA A 94 4.63 -11.38 15.66
N LEU A 95 4.86 -11.89 14.44
CA LEU A 95 3.94 -11.74 13.32
C LEU A 95 2.65 -12.53 13.54
N GLN A 96 2.74 -13.76 14.03
CA GLN A 96 1.56 -14.56 14.35
C GLN A 96 0.68 -13.87 15.41
N GLU A 97 1.25 -13.38 16.50
CA GLU A 97 0.52 -12.63 17.53
C GLU A 97 -0.18 -11.39 16.96
N ALA A 98 0.49 -10.66 16.07
CA ALA A 98 -0.09 -9.48 15.41
C ALA A 98 -1.21 -9.88 14.44
N GLY A 99 -1.04 -10.98 13.72
CA GLY A 99 -2.02 -11.52 12.79
C GLY A 99 -3.26 -12.06 13.48
N ASP A 100 -3.10 -12.82 14.57
CA ASP A 100 -4.20 -13.32 15.40
C ASP A 100 -5.03 -12.15 15.96
N PHE A 101 -4.35 -11.12 16.48
CA PHE A 101 -5.04 -9.91 16.94
C PHE A 101 -5.80 -9.21 15.81
N ALA A 102 -5.20 -9.10 14.63
CA ALA A 102 -5.84 -8.48 13.47
C ALA A 102 -7.09 -9.26 13.03
N HIS A 103 -7.01 -10.59 12.97
CA HIS A 103 -8.12 -11.48 12.63
C HIS A 103 -9.27 -11.36 13.64
N ASP A 104 -8.96 -11.50 14.94
CA ASP A 104 -9.95 -11.51 16.01
C ASP A 104 -10.69 -10.17 16.16
N ASN A 105 -10.07 -9.08 15.72
CA ASN A 105 -10.63 -7.73 15.81
C ASN A 105 -11.01 -7.12 14.43
N GLY A 106 -11.07 -7.93 13.38
CA GLY A 106 -11.55 -7.52 12.07
C GLY A 106 -10.69 -6.48 11.35
N HIS A 107 -9.37 -6.48 11.60
CA HIS A 107 -8.46 -5.56 10.90
C HIS A 107 -8.15 -6.02 9.49
N ARG A 108 -8.17 -5.09 8.55
CA ARG A 108 -7.65 -5.26 7.20
C ARG A 108 -6.21 -4.73 7.14
N ILE A 109 -5.27 -5.60 6.79
CA ILE A 109 -3.84 -5.24 6.61
C ILE A 109 -3.48 -5.39 5.13
N THR A 110 -2.80 -4.37 4.60
CA THR A 110 -2.33 -4.33 3.21
C THR A 110 -0.89 -3.83 3.16
N THR A 111 -0.23 -3.90 2.01
CA THR A 111 1.10 -3.28 1.80
C THR A 111 1.20 -2.66 0.40
N HIS A 112 2.16 -1.77 0.25
CA HIS A 112 2.47 -1.12 -1.03
C HIS A 112 3.99 -1.04 -1.20
N PRO A 113 4.60 -2.06 -1.84
CA PRO A 113 6.02 -2.05 -2.19
C PRO A 113 6.42 -0.82 -2.98
N GLY A 114 7.68 -0.42 -2.87
CA GLY A 114 8.18 0.79 -3.51
C GLY A 114 8.10 0.79 -5.04
N PRO A 115 8.25 1.95 -5.69
CA PRO A 115 8.01 2.13 -7.13
C PRO A 115 9.05 1.44 -8.03
N PHE A 116 10.06 0.78 -7.45
CA PHE A 116 11.07 0.02 -8.18
C PHE A 116 10.61 -1.41 -8.53
N ASN A 117 9.44 -1.81 -8.05
CA ASN A 117 8.84 -3.12 -8.31
C ASN A 117 8.08 -3.11 -9.64
N VAL A 118 8.79 -3.42 -10.72
CA VAL A 118 8.30 -3.29 -12.10
C VAL A 118 8.44 -4.60 -12.88
N LEU A 119 7.40 -5.44 -12.86
CA LEU A 119 7.36 -6.71 -13.57
C LEU A 119 7.47 -6.56 -15.10
N GLY A 120 7.07 -5.41 -15.67
CA GLY A 120 7.12 -5.12 -17.10
C GLY A 120 8.51 -4.65 -17.61
N SER A 121 9.53 -4.61 -16.74
CA SER A 121 10.86 -4.14 -17.11
C SER A 121 11.48 -5.00 -18.23
N PRO A 122 12.14 -4.39 -19.23
CA PRO A 122 12.94 -5.11 -20.22
C PRO A 122 14.26 -5.65 -19.65
N LYS A 123 14.64 -5.27 -18.42
CA LYS A 123 15.87 -5.71 -17.75
C LYS A 123 15.55 -6.87 -16.81
N GLN A 124 16.05 -8.06 -17.14
CA GLN A 124 15.80 -9.27 -16.36
C GLN A 124 16.15 -9.12 -14.88
N GLN A 125 17.29 -8.51 -14.54
CA GLN A 125 17.69 -8.31 -13.13
C GLN A 125 16.65 -7.50 -12.32
N VAL A 126 15.98 -6.53 -12.96
CA VAL A 126 14.93 -5.73 -12.30
C VAL A 126 13.71 -6.61 -12.05
N VAL A 127 13.35 -7.45 -13.01
CA VAL A 127 12.24 -8.41 -12.87
C VAL A 127 12.54 -9.41 -11.75
N ASP A 128 13.74 -9.99 -11.71
CA ASP A 128 14.13 -10.97 -10.69
C ASP A 128 14.09 -10.36 -9.29
N ASN A 129 14.58 -9.14 -9.12
CA ASN A 129 14.50 -8.41 -7.85
C ASN A 129 13.05 -8.13 -7.45
N THR A 130 12.20 -7.74 -8.41
CA THR A 130 10.78 -7.49 -8.18
C THR A 130 10.07 -8.76 -7.73
N ILE A 131 10.31 -9.89 -8.41
CA ILE A 131 9.72 -11.20 -8.04
C ILE A 131 10.13 -11.57 -6.60
N LYS A 132 11.42 -11.42 -6.27
CA LYS A 132 11.91 -11.70 -4.91
C LYS A 132 11.18 -10.82 -3.88
N GLU A 133 11.08 -9.51 -4.11
CA GLU A 133 10.46 -8.57 -3.18
C GLU A 133 8.98 -8.86 -2.99
N LEU A 134 8.22 -9.10 -4.08
CA LEU A 134 6.79 -9.41 -3.99
C LEU A 134 6.54 -10.74 -3.29
N ASN A 135 7.36 -11.77 -3.54
CA ASN A 135 7.27 -13.05 -2.85
C ASN A 135 7.59 -12.90 -1.35
N THR A 136 8.57 -12.06 -0.98
CA THR A 136 8.88 -11.77 0.43
C THR A 136 7.70 -11.09 1.13
N HIS A 137 7.01 -10.15 0.48
CA HIS A 137 5.80 -9.55 1.06
C HIS A 137 4.66 -10.57 1.24
N ALA A 138 4.50 -11.51 0.30
CA ALA A 138 3.53 -12.59 0.44
C ALA A 138 3.89 -13.53 1.60
N GLU A 139 5.17 -13.89 1.76
CA GLU A 139 5.67 -14.70 2.88
C GLU A 139 5.39 -14.03 4.23
N VAL A 140 5.61 -12.71 4.37
CA VAL A 140 5.26 -11.94 5.56
C VAL A 140 3.76 -12.00 5.85
N PHE A 141 2.93 -11.92 4.82
CA PHE A 141 1.47 -12.01 4.98
C PHE A 141 1.00 -13.42 5.35
N ASP A 142 1.70 -14.45 4.88
CA ASP A 142 1.45 -15.84 5.29
C ASP A 142 1.84 -16.04 6.78
N MET A 143 2.97 -15.47 7.25
CA MET A 143 3.36 -15.48 8.67
C MET A 143 2.36 -14.74 9.57
N LEU A 144 1.70 -13.69 9.06
CA LEU A 144 0.62 -12.97 9.72
C LEU A 144 -0.72 -13.75 9.67
N GLY A 145 -0.80 -14.88 8.96
CA GLY A 145 -2.05 -15.63 8.77
C GLY A 145 -3.11 -14.87 7.95
N LEU A 146 -2.71 -13.88 7.16
CA LEU A 146 -3.65 -13.09 6.34
C LEU A 146 -4.15 -13.89 5.13
N PRO A 147 -5.40 -13.67 4.69
CA PRO A 147 -5.96 -14.40 3.57
C PRO A 147 -5.15 -14.20 2.27
N ALA A 148 -4.96 -15.28 1.50
CA ALA A 148 -4.35 -15.23 0.18
C ALA A 148 -5.37 -14.73 -0.86
N THR A 149 -5.83 -13.50 -0.71
CA THR A 149 -6.79 -12.82 -1.58
C THR A 149 -6.48 -11.32 -1.64
N PRO A 150 -7.04 -10.55 -2.58
CA PRO A 150 -6.87 -9.10 -2.65
C PRO A 150 -7.40 -8.33 -1.42
N TYR A 151 -8.07 -9.00 -0.49
CA TYR A 151 -8.42 -8.39 0.80
C TYR A 151 -7.17 -7.97 1.58
N ALA A 152 -6.14 -8.83 1.58
CA ALA A 152 -4.80 -8.53 2.09
C ALA A 152 -3.87 -8.17 0.92
N LYS A 153 -4.18 -7.05 0.23
CA LYS A 153 -3.51 -6.70 -1.01
C LYS A 153 -2.03 -6.34 -0.86
N ILE A 154 -1.25 -6.77 -1.84
CA ILE A 154 0.07 -6.24 -2.17
C ILE A 154 -0.14 -5.35 -3.39
N ASN A 155 -0.05 -4.03 -3.24
CA ASN A 155 -0.37 -3.08 -4.30
C ASN A 155 0.89 -2.55 -4.97
N ILE A 156 0.94 -2.50 -6.30
CA ILE A 156 2.07 -1.92 -7.05
C ILE A 156 1.58 -1.12 -8.25
N HIS A 157 2.44 -0.22 -8.75
CA HIS A 157 2.29 0.36 -10.08
C HIS A 157 2.88 -0.57 -11.15
N VAL A 158 2.35 -0.51 -12.37
CA VAL A 158 2.92 -1.29 -13.48
C VAL A 158 4.32 -0.79 -13.88
N GLY A 159 4.55 0.50 -13.70
CA GLY A 159 5.83 1.15 -14.00
C GLY A 159 5.89 1.76 -15.39
N GLY A 160 7.10 1.91 -15.93
CA GLY A 160 7.34 2.60 -17.20
C GLY A 160 6.70 1.92 -18.41
N THR A 161 6.31 2.73 -19.40
CA THR A 161 5.76 2.27 -20.69
C THR A 161 6.82 2.07 -21.76
N TYR A 162 8.08 2.30 -21.45
CA TYR A 162 9.24 2.06 -22.32
C TYR A 162 9.06 2.58 -23.77
N GLY A 163 8.80 3.89 -23.87
CA GLY A 163 8.59 4.55 -25.17
C GLY A 163 7.13 4.59 -25.63
N GLY A 164 6.19 4.37 -24.73
CA GLY A 164 4.75 4.35 -25.03
C GLY A 164 4.24 2.99 -25.52
N ASP A 165 5.06 1.94 -25.39
CA ASP A 165 4.70 0.56 -25.72
C ASP A 165 3.91 -0.07 -24.57
N PHE A 166 2.64 0.29 -24.45
CA PHE A 166 1.72 -0.29 -23.46
C PHE A 166 1.51 -1.79 -23.67
N ALA A 167 1.30 -2.22 -24.92
CA ALA A 167 1.00 -3.62 -25.23
C ALA A 167 2.19 -4.54 -24.90
N GLY A 168 3.39 -4.23 -25.41
CA GLY A 168 4.57 -5.06 -25.12
C GLY A 168 5.00 -5.00 -23.66
N THR A 169 4.75 -3.88 -22.96
CA THR A 169 5.00 -3.79 -21.52
C THR A 169 4.03 -4.65 -20.73
N ALA A 170 2.76 -4.63 -21.07
CA ALA A 170 1.72 -5.46 -20.43
C ALA A 170 1.97 -6.95 -20.67
N GLU A 171 2.37 -7.34 -21.89
CA GLU A 171 2.71 -8.73 -22.20
C GLU A 171 3.86 -9.22 -21.31
N ARG A 172 4.94 -8.47 -21.18
CA ARG A 172 6.05 -8.79 -20.26
C ARG A 172 5.59 -8.85 -18.82
N TRP A 173 4.78 -7.86 -18.39
CA TRP A 173 4.26 -7.77 -17.03
C TRP A 173 3.41 -8.99 -16.68
N CYS A 174 2.43 -9.33 -17.51
CA CYS A 174 1.56 -10.50 -17.32
C CYS A 174 2.34 -11.82 -17.36
N SER A 175 3.31 -11.95 -18.29
CA SER A 175 4.19 -13.14 -18.33
C SER A 175 5.02 -13.29 -17.05
N ASN A 176 5.54 -12.20 -16.49
CA ASN A 176 6.33 -12.24 -15.26
C ASN A 176 5.47 -12.37 -14.00
N PHE A 177 4.21 -11.94 -14.02
CA PHE A 177 3.24 -12.18 -12.95
C PHE A 177 3.12 -13.68 -12.64
N HIS A 178 3.07 -14.53 -13.63
CA HIS A 178 2.99 -15.99 -13.46
C HIS A 178 4.25 -16.65 -12.88
N LYS A 179 5.33 -15.88 -12.69
CA LYS A 179 6.55 -16.35 -12.01
C LYS A 179 6.54 -16.05 -10.51
N LEU A 180 5.56 -15.27 -10.03
CA LEU A 180 5.37 -15.01 -8.62
C LEU A 180 4.89 -16.27 -7.90
N SER A 181 5.12 -16.35 -6.59
CA SER A 181 4.51 -17.37 -5.74
C SER A 181 2.97 -17.28 -5.79
N ASP A 182 2.29 -18.39 -5.54
CA ASP A 182 0.82 -18.42 -5.50
C ASP A 182 0.25 -17.38 -4.51
N GLY A 183 0.89 -17.23 -3.35
CA GLY A 183 0.52 -16.26 -2.34
C GLY A 183 0.67 -14.81 -2.80
N ALA A 184 1.70 -14.50 -3.61
CA ALA A 184 1.89 -13.17 -4.19
C ALA A 184 0.89 -12.92 -5.33
N GLN A 185 0.68 -13.88 -6.23
CA GLN A 185 -0.31 -13.77 -7.31
C GLN A 185 -1.72 -13.52 -6.76
N ALA A 186 -2.10 -14.27 -5.73
CA ALA A 186 -3.44 -14.17 -5.13
C ALA A 186 -3.72 -12.82 -4.42
N ARG A 187 -2.68 -12.09 -4.02
CA ARG A 187 -2.80 -10.82 -3.28
C ARG A 187 -2.48 -9.58 -4.11
N LEU A 188 -1.86 -9.75 -5.28
CA LEU A 188 -1.37 -8.61 -6.06
C LEU A 188 -2.52 -7.78 -6.61
N THR A 189 -2.37 -6.46 -6.55
CA THR A 189 -3.24 -5.46 -7.19
C THR A 189 -2.39 -4.43 -7.91
N VAL A 190 -2.97 -3.76 -8.89
CA VAL A 190 -2.31 -2.68 -9.64
C VAL A 190 -3.04 -1.37 -9.47
N GLU A 191 -2.28 -0.27 -9.47
CA GLU A 191 -2.76 1.09 -9.25
C GLU A 191 -2.46 2.00 -10.44
N ASN A 192 -3.36 2.94 -10.74
CA ASN A 192 -3.14 3.96 -11.76
C ASN A 192 -2.04 4.95 -11.35
N ASP A 193 -1.35 5.48 -12.35
CA ASP A 193 -0.19 6.38 -12.18
C ASP A 193 -0.59 7.87 -12.18
N ASP A 194 0.34 8.71 -11.73
CA ASP A 194 0.26 10.17 -11.61
C ASP A 194 0.81 10.95 -12.83
N LYS A 195 0.97 10.29 -13.98
CA LYS A 195 1.52 10.89 -15.20
C LYS A 195 0.73 10.46 -16.43
N ALA A 196 0.38 11.42 -17.30
CA ALA A 196 -0.38 11.18 -18.52
C ALA A 196 0.24 10.16 -19.50
N SER A 197 1.57 9.95 -19.43
CA SER A 197 2.30 8.97 -20.24
C SER A 197 2.38 7.57 -19.62
N MET A 198 1.75 7.37 -18.48
CA MET A 198 1.78 6.12 -17.71
C MET A 198 0.41 5.44 -17.72
N TRP A 199 0.13 4.60 -16.76
CA TRP A 199 -1.01 3.71 -16.72
C TRP A 199 -2.22 4.36 -16.05
N SER A 200 -3.23 4.75 -16.83
CA SER A 200 -4.54 5.13 -16.29
C SER A 200 -5.34 3.89 -15.89
N THR A 201 -6.42 4.07 -15.13
CA THR A 201 -7.38 3.00 -14.81
C THR A 201 -7.87 2.29 -16.06
N GLN A 202 -8.16 3.03 -17.15
CA GLN A 202 -8.57 2.45 -18.43
C GLN A 202 -7.47 1.56 -19.04
N HIS A 203 -6.21 2.03 -19.05
CA HIS A 203 -5.09 1.23 -19.54
C HIS A 203 -4.90 -0.05 -18.71
N LEU A 204 -4.96 0.05 -17.37
CA LEU A 204 -4.85 -1.11 -16.48
C LEU A 204 -5.95 -2.13 -16.76
N TYR A 205 -7.18 -1.67 -16.98
CA TYR A 205 -8.30 -2.54 -17.33
C TYR A 205 -8.09 -3.24 -18.67
N ASP A 206 -7.73 -2.49 -19.72
CA ASP A 206 -7.61 -3.03 -21.06
C ASP A 206 -6.43 -3.96 -21.26
N TYR A 207 -5.27 -3.65 -20.68
CA TYR A 207 -4.02 -4.36 -20.93
C TYR A 207 -3.64 -5.37 -19.84
N ILE A 208 -4.02 -5.14 -18.58
CA ILE A 208 -3.61 -5.98 -17.46
C ILE A 208 -4.79 -6.81 -16.93
N HIS A 209 -5.87 -6.17 -16.47
CA HIS A 209 -7.02 -6.86 -15.89
C HIS A 209 -7.65 -7.88 -16.85
N LYS A 210 -7.93 -7.48 -18.10
CA LYS A 210 -8.51 -8.39 -19.10
C LYS A 210 -7.62 -9.60 -19.40
N SER A 211 -6.32 -9.50 -19.17
CA SER A 211 -5.36 -10.57 -19.46
C SER A 211 -5.24 -11.59 -18.32
N ILE A 212 -5.26 -11.16 -17.07
CA ILE A 212 -4.97 -12.01 -15.91
C ILE A 212 -5.95 -11.86 -14.75
N GLY A 213 -6.97 -11.01 -14.84
CA GLY A 213 -8.01 -10.86 -13.82
C GLY A 213 -7.59 -10.12 -12.54
N ILE A 214 -6.41 -9.48 -12.51
CA ILE A 214 -5.92 -8.79 -11.31
C ILE A 214 -6.77 -7.56 -10.98
N PRO A 215 -7.13 -7.29 -9.70
CA PRO A 215 -7.90 -6.11 -9.32
C PRO A 215 -7.13 -4.81 -9.47
N ILE A 216 -7.86 -3.75 -9.78
CA ILE A 216 -7.35 -2.39 -9.94
C ILE A 216 -7.70 -1.55 -8.71
N VAL A 217 -6.70 -0.92 -8.11
CA VAL A 217 -6.86 0.12 -7.11
C VAL A 217 -6.94 1.46 -7.83
N HIS A 218 -8.03 2.21 -7.63
CA HIS A 218 -8.16 3.56 -8.15
C HIS A 218 -7.60 4.56 -7.15
N ASP A 219 -6.52 5.27 -7.52
CA ASP A 219 -6.06 6.45 -6.78
C ASP A 219 -6.68 7.70 -7.40
N VAL A 220 -7.50 8.39 -6.60
CA VAL A 220 -8.25 9.58 -6.98
C VAL A 220 -7.33 10.77 -7.30
N HIS A 221 -6.21 10.88 -6.58
CA HIS A 221 -5.27 11.97 -6.81
C HIS A 221 -4.45 11.75 -8.08
N HIS A 222 -3.97 10.53 -8.31
CA HIS A 222 -3.26 10.15 -9.52
C HIS A 222 -4.13 10.31 -10.76
N HIS A 223 -5.42 9.97 -10.66
CA HIS A 223 -6.38 10.09 -11.75
C HIS A 223 -6.44 11.51 -12.33
N LYS A 224 -6.26 12.55 -11.54
CA LYS A 224 -6.22 13.95 -12.02
C LYS A 224 -5.15 14.20 -13.08
N PHE A 225 -4.07 13.43 -13.07
CA PHE A 225 -2.92 13.56 -13.96
C PHE A 225 -2.89 12.50 -15.08
N CYS A 226 -3.64 11.41 -14.91
CA CYS A 226 -3.65 10.27 -15.83
C CYS A 226 -5.08 9.70 -15.96
N THR A 227 -5.99 10.48 -16.57
CA THR A 227 -7.42 10.15 -16.62
C THR A 227 -7.76 9.00 -17.57
N GLY A 228 -6.96 8.77 -18.61
CA GLY A 228 -7.30 7.79 -19.66
C GLY A 228 -8.61 8.11 -20.42
N GLY A 229 -9.06 9.35 -20.34
CA GLY A 229 -10.31 9.80 -20.99
C GLY A 229 -11.58 9.56 -20.16
N LEU A 230 -11.46 9.04 -18.94
CA LEU A 230 -12.58 8.81 -18.02
C LEU A 230 -12.74 9.95 -17.01
N THR A 231 -13.97 10.19 -16.57
CA THR A 231 -14.24 10.94 -15.35
C THR A 231 -13.81 10.13 -14.13
N ASP A 232 -13.61 10.78 -12.99
CA ASP A 232 -13.24 10.09 -11.74
C ASP A 232 -14.27 9.00 -11.36
N LYS A 233 -15.55 9.31 -11.46
CA LYS A 233 -16.63 8.35 -11.22
C LYS A 233 -16.57 7.13 -12.14
N GLU A 234 -16.37 7.34 -13.45
CA GLU A 234 -16.26 6.23 -14.40
C GLU A 234 -15.04 5.37 -14.12
N ALA A 235 -13.88 5.98 -13.84
CA ALA A 235 -12.65 5.27 -13.53
C ALA A 235 -12.77 4.48 -12.21
N MET A 236 -13.32 5.09 -11.17
CA MET A 236 -13.55 4.41 -9.89
C MET A 236 -14.54 3.25 -10.05
N THR A 237 -15.64 3.44 -10.78
CA THR A 237 -16.63 2.38 -11.07
C THR A 237 -15.98 1.22 -11.83
N LEU A 238 -15.16 1.53 -12.84
CA LEU A 238 -14.42 0.53 -13.61
C LEU A 238 -13.43 -0.25 -12.71
N ALA A 239 -12.66 0.43 -11.89
CA ALA A 239 -11.74 -0.22 -10.96
C ALA A 239 -12.47 -1.13 -9.96
N VAL A 240 -13.54 -0.66 -9.35
CA VAL A 240 -14.37 -1.43 -8.40
C VAL A 240 -14.92 -2.71 -9.04
N SER A 241 -15.34 -2.66 -10.30
CA SER A 241 -15.85 -3.84 -11.02
C SER A 241 -14.84 -4.98 -11.17
N THR A 242 -13.54 -4.72 -10.95
CA THR A 242 -12.46 -5.72 -11.07
C THR A 242 -12.24 -6.57 -9.82
N TRP A 243 -12.92 -6.26 -8.71
CA TRP A 243 -12.65 -6.88 -7.39
C TRP A 243 -13.47 -8.15 -7.12
N GLY A 244 -14.43 -8.50 -7.96
CA GLY A 244 -15.33 -9.63 -7.72
C GLY A 244 -16.07 -9.48 -6.38
N ASP A 245 -15.99 -10.50 -5.55
CA ASP A 245 -16.64 -10.53 -4.22
C ASP A 245 -15.80 -9.90 -3.09
N VAL A 246 -14.56 -9.47 -3.40
CA VAL A 246 -13.67 -8.87 -2.40
C VAL A 246 -13.99 -7.38 -2.25
N LYS A 247 -14.11 -6.89 -1.02
CA LYS A 247 -14.31 -5.46 -0.72
C LYS A 247 -13.24 -4.61 -1.41
N PRO A 248 -13.59 -3.71 -2.34
CA PRO A 248 -12.62 -2.91 -3.07
C PRO A 248 -11.91 -1.90 -2.18
N VAL A 249 -10.71 -1.50 -2.59
CA VAL A 249 -9.95 -0.39 -2.00
C VAL A 249 -9.69 0.66 -3.04
N ILE A 250 -9.89 1.92 -2.66
CA ILE A 250 -9.39 3.09 -3.38
C ILE A 250 -8.31 3.79 -2.55
N HIS A 251 -7.42 4.52 -3.21
CA HIS A 251 -6.48 5.42 -2.55
C HIS A 251 -6.94 6.88 -2.69
N TYR A 252 -6.70 7.67 -1.66
CA TYR A 252 -7.11 9.06 -1.64
C TYR A 252 -6.07 9.96 -0.99
N SER A 253 -5.72 11.01 -1.69
CA SER A 253 -4.99 12.16 -1.16
C SER A 253 -5.43 13.45 -1.86
N GLN A 254 -4.93 14.60 -1.38
CA GLN A 254 -5.18 15.90 -1.97
C GLN A 254 -3.87 16.56 -2.40
N ASP A 255 -3.95 17.63 -3.17
CA ASP A 255 -2.82 18.32 -3.74
C ASP A 255 -2.14 19.21 -2.70
N ARG A 256 -0.90 18.90 -2.37
CA ARG A 256 -0.11 19.67 -1.41
C ARG A 256 0.19 21.09 -1.87
N SER A 257 0.30 21.32 -3.17
CA SER A 257 0.55 22.65 -3.71
C SER A 257 -0.64 23.59 -3.46
N VAL A 258 -1.86 23.04 -3.51
CA VAL A 258 -3.10 23.74 -3.18
C VAL A 258 -3.20 23.98 -1.68
N GLU A 259 -2.89 22.97 -0.85
CA GLU A 259 -2.93 23.09 0.62
C GLU A 259 -2.02 24.21 1.14
N HIS A 260 -0.84 24.37 0.55
CA HIS A 260 0.16 25.37 0.97
C HIS A 260 0.16 26.66 0.13
N ASP A 261 -0.70 26.77 -0.87
CA ASP A 261 -0.70 27.87 -1.85
C ASP A 261 0.71 28.13 -2.42
N ASP A 262 1.45 27.04 -2.72
CA ASP A 262 2.84 27.10 -3.23
C ASP A 262 2.99 26.36 -4.56
N PRO A 263 3.05 27.09 -5.68
CA PRO A 263 3.19 26.49 -7.01
C PRO A 263 4.56 25.82 -7.26
N LYS A 264 5.53 25.96 -6.36
CA LYS A 264 6.82 25.24 -6.43
C LYS A 264 6.71 23.79 -5.96
N ILE A 265 5.68 23.47 -5.20
CA ILE A 265 5.37 22.09 -4.80
C ILE A 265 4.77 21.39 -6.02
N ARG A 266 5.25 20.19 -6.32
CA ARG A 266 4.69 19.39 -7.42
C ARG A 266 3.23 19.05 -7.12
N ALA A 267 2.35 19.22 -8.11
CA ALA A 267 0.92 18.94 -7.98
C ALA A 267 0.62 17.47 -7.60
N GLN A 268 1.50 16.53 -7.98
CA GLN A 268 1.40 15.11 -7.60
C GLN A 268 1.79 14.86 -6.13
N ALA A 269 2.33 15.85 -5.42
CA ALA A 269 2.71 15.66 -4.01
C ALA A 269 1.46 15.55 -3.15
N HIS A 270 1.39 14.50 -2.33
CA HIS A 270 0.31 14.27 -1.39
C HIS A 270 0.27 15.33 -0.31
N SER A 271 -0.93 15.83 0.02
CA SER A 271 -1.20 16.82 1.06
C SER A 271 -0.71 16.38 2.44
N ASP A 272 -0.53 17.33 3.33
CA ASP A 272 -0.23 17.02 4.72
C ASP A 272 -1.50 16.52 5.45
N SER A 273 -2.68 17.13 5.16
CA SER A 273 -3.98 16.77 5.73
C SER A 273 -5.09 16.82 4.67
N TYR A 274 -6.36 16.92 5.11
CA TYR A 274 -7.54 16.98 4.26
C TYR A 274 -8.38 18.22 4.57
N TRP A 275 -9.00 18.82 3.53
CA TRP A 275 -9.91 19.97 3.65
C TRP A 275 -11.28 19.75 2.98
N THR A 276 -11.42 18.64 2.22
CA THR A 276 -12.71 18.19 1.70
C THR A 276 -12.88 16.71 1.99
N PRO A 277 -14.12 16.22 2.22
CA PRO A 277 -14.36 14.81 2.39
C PRO A 277 -14.07 14.05 1.09
N VAL A 278 -13.69 12.77 1.22
CA VAL A 278 -13.59 11.87 0.06
C VAL A 278 -14.98 11.62 -0.52
N ASP A 279 -15.09 11.70 -1.86
CA ASP A 279 -16.29 11.30 -2.59
C ASP A 279 -16.05 9.91 -3.19
N THR A 280 -16.78 8.92 -2.71
CA THR A 280 -16.78 7.56 -3.25
C THR A 280 -17.83 7.35 -4.34
N HIS A 281 -18.51 8.41 -4.80
CA HIS A 281 -19.61 8.38 -5.76
C HIS A 281 -20.73 7.38 -5.38
N GLY A 282 -20.88 7.09 -4.07
CA GLY A 282 -21.86 6.15 -3.55
C GLY A 282 -21.44 4.67 -3.66
N LEU A 283 -20.21 4.39 -4.07
CA LEU A 283 -19.66 3.05 -4.13
C LEU A 283 -19.25 2.56 -2.71
N ASP A 284 -19.46 1.29 -2.44
CA ASP A 284 -19.09 0.66 -1.18
C ASP A 284 -17.64 0.17 -1.22
N VAL A 285 -16.70 1.03 -0.86
CA VAL A 285 -15.25 0.82 -0.93
C VAL A 285 -14.57 1.17 0.39
N ASP A 286 -13.47 0.51 0.71
CA ASP A 286 -12.56 0.98 1.74
C ASP A 286 -11.60 2.02 1.18
N VAL A 287 -11.21 3.00 1.98
CA VAL A 287 -10.39 4.13 1.55
C VAL A 287 -9.05 4.13 2.28
N MET A 288 -7.96 3.94 1.53
CA MET A 288 -6.61 4.17 2.03
C MET A 288 -6.24 5.64 1.89
N LEU A 289 -6.11 6.31 3.01
CA LEU A 289 -5.76 7.71 3.11
C LEU A 289 -4.23 7.90 3.06
N GLU A 290 -3.74 8.67 2.08
CA GLU A 290 -2.30 8.82 1.81
C GLU A 290 -1.73 10.19 2.14
N CYS A 291 -2.36 10.95 3.04
CA CYS A 291 -1.78 12.20 3.52
C CYS A 291 -0.55 11.98 4.41
N LYS A 292 0.26 13.03 4.58
CA LYS A 292 1.48 12.93 5.39
C LYS A 292 1.22 12.84 6.89
N HIS A 293 0.12 13.39 7.36
CA HIS A 293 -0.28 13.36 8.77
C HIS A 293 -0.95 12.06 9.20
N LYS A 294 -0.95 11.01 8.33
CA LYS A 294 -1.31 9.63 8.66
C LYS A 294 -2.67 9.52 9.41
N GLU A 295 -2.66 8.92 10.63
CA GLU A 295 -3.87 8.78 11.46
C GLU A 295 -4.46 10.12 11.89
N ILE A 296 -3.66 11.16 12.04
CA ILE A 296 -4.16 12.51 12.33
C ILE A 296 -5.03 13.02 11.17
N GLY A 297 -4.57 12.79 9.93
CA GLY A 297 -5.37 13.07 8.72
C GLY A 297 -6.61 12.20 8.63
N LEU A 298 -6.55 10.94 9.09
CA LEU A 298 -7.72 10.07 9.15
C LEU A 298 -8.79 10.63 10.11
N PHE A 299 -8.41 11.10 11.27
CA PHE A 299 -9.36 11.74 12.18
C PHE A 299 -9.97 12.98 11.55
N LYS A 300 -9.17 13.82 10.88
CA LYS A 300 -9.69 14.98 10.12
C LYS A 300 -10.69 14.57 9.04
N MET A 301 -10.43 13.49 8.30
CA MET A 301 -11.38 12.96 7.32
C MET A 301 -12.70 12.52 7.95
N ARG A 302 -12.67 11.89 9.14
CA ARG A 302 -13.90 11.53 9.87
C ARG A 302 -14.74 12.76 10.25
N GLU A 303 -14.10 13.83 10.70
CA GLU A 303 -14.78 15.12 10.98
C GLU A 303 -15.48 15.65 9.72
N LEU A 304 -14.75 15.74 8.60
CA LEU A 304 -15.28 16.23 7.32
C LEU A 304 -16.46 15.39 6.80
N LEU A 305 -16.42 14.09 6.96
CA LEU A 305 -17.50 13.19 6.54
C LEU A 305 -18.75 13.39 7.42
N THR A 306 -18.58 13.65 8.72
CA THR A 306 -19.68 13.91 9.65
C THR A 306 -20.37 15.23 9.31
N GLU A 307 -19.59 16.33 9.15
CA GLU A 307 -20.09 17.64 8.78
C GLU A 307 -20.86 17.61 7.44
N ASN A 308 -20.34 16.87 6.43
CA ASN A 308 -20.99 16.71 5.12
C ASN A 308 -22.33 15.98 5.20
N THR A 309 -22.47 15.06 6.16
CA THR A 309 -23.71 14.32 6.37
C THR A 309 -24.78 15.22 7.01
N GLU A 310 -24.41 16.04 7.97
CA GLU A 310 -25.31 17.01 8.63
C GLU A 310 -25.84 18.05 7.65
N HIS A 311 -24.99 18.55 6.75
CA HIS A 311 -25.42 19.53 5.71
C HIS A 311 -26.34 18.94 4.62
N LYS A 312 -26.33 17.63 4.41
CA LYS A 312 -27.27 16.98 3.47
C LYS A 312 -28.64 16.66 4.04
N VAL A 313 -28.79 16.72 5.36
CA VAL A 313 -30.03 16.40 6.10
C VAL A 313 -30.77 17.67 6.54
N ALA A 314 -30.11 18.82 6.54
CA ALA A 314 -30.69 20.15 6.83
C ALA A 314 -31.21 20.81 5.55
#